data_b8c65a43436d16a987e2713bb0833ed7
#
_entry.id   b8c65a43436d16a987e2713bb0833ed7
#
_cell.length_a   1.000
_cell.length_b   1.000
_cell.length_c   1.000
_cell.angle_alpha   90.00
_cell.angle_beta   90.00
_cell.angle_gamma   90.00
#
_symmetry.space_group_name_H-M   'P 1'
#
loop_
_entity.id
_entity.type
_entity.pdbx_description
1 polymer ?
#
loop_
_entity_poly.entity_id
_entity_poly.type
_entity_poly.pdbx_seq_one_letter_code
_entity_poly.pdbx_strand_id
1 'polypeptide(L)'
;MEELLAQYSFLQVEYIDAIDGRMMSKAEISDRFDLYSCMRHNGRELNRGEIGCALSHRKALRKLKDSSLDYALILEDDVSIIRNLNELGGYGIDNILSTDRPTVLLLSGDYWYFKKAAVVTCYDAIGAYAYFINRAAANLILSIGKPFTVADDWFMFKRMGLHIKAIRPYMVDANLNMEQLSSDVKQEHWGFDRRRMSKTRAVLSYFPAIIKRLLKFIGHYESKYHVLYGKVIGK
;
A
#
# COMPACT_ATOMS: atom_id res chain seq x y z
N MET A 1 19.50 2.48 0.18
CA MET A 1 18.58 1.95 -0.87
C MET A 1 19.32 1.78 -2.21
N GLU A 2 20.06 2.77 -2.71
CA GLU A 2 20.76 2.70 -4.00
C GLU A 2 21.72 1.49 -4.09
N GLU A 3 22.66 1.37 -3.16
CA GLU A 3 23.58 0.23 -3.09
C GLU A 3 22.86 -1.13 -2.96
N LEU A 4 21.73 -1.15 -2.23
CA LEU A 4 20.93 -2.34 -2.04
C LEU A 4 20.26 -2.79 -3.34
N LEU A 5 19.77 -1.86 -4.16
CA LEU A 5 19.10 -2.17 -5.43
C LEU A 5 20.09 -2.43 -6.57
N ALA A 6 21.29 -1.85 -6.52
CA ALA A 6 22.33 -2.03 -7.55
C ALA A 6 22.74 -3.50 -7.76
N GLN A 7 22.55 -4.36 -6.74
CA GLN A 7 22.83 -5.80 -6.86
C GLN A 7 21.83 -6.57 -7.75
N TYR A 8 20.69 -5.95 -8.09
CA TYR A 8 19.64 -6.57 -8.91
C TYR A 8 19.65 -6.00 -10.32
N SER A 9 20.50 -6.56 -11.19
CA SER A 9 20.72 -6.08 -12.56
C SER A 9 19.48 -6.10 -13.46
N PHE A 10 18.43 -6.83 -13.07
CA PHE A 10 17.15 -6.85 -13.78
C PHE A 10 16.24 -5.66 -13.45
N LEU A 11 16.59 -4.84 -12.44
CA LEU A 11 15.86 -3.65 -12.08
C LEU A 11 16.43 -2.43 -12.78
N GLN A 12 15.58 -1.69 -13.48
CA GLN A 12 15.86 -0.33 -13.88
C GLN A 12 15.31 0.61 -12.80
N VAL A 13 16.22 1.15 -11.97
CA VAL A 13 15.83 1.95 -10.81
C VAL A 13 15.68 3.42 -11.20
N GLU A 14 14.61 4.03 -10.75
CA GLU A 14 14.37 5.45 -10.88
C GLU A 14 13.89 6.02 -9.53
N TYR A 15 14.50 7.11 -9.10
CA TYR A 15 14.15 7.81 -7.87
C TYR A 15 13.13 8.91 -8.15
N ILE A 16 12.11 8.96 -7.31
CA ILE A 16 11.04 9.96 -7.40
C ILE A 16 11.03 10.76 -6.11
N ASP A 17 11.36 12.06 -6.19
CA ASP A 17 11.27 12.94 -5.03
C ASP A 17 9.89 12.90 -4.41
N ALA A 18 9.84 12.54 -3.13
CA ALA A 18 8.62 12.51 -2.37
C ALA A 18 8.05 13.94 -2.19
N ILE A 19 6.74 14.00 -2.05
CA ILE A 19 6.03 15.24 -1.72
C ILE A 19 5.96 15.33 -0.21
N ASP A 20 6.72 16.29 0.37
CA ASP A 20 6.60 16.56 1.80
C ASP A 20 5.33 17.36 2.09
N GLY A 21 4.30 16.67 2.53
CA GLY A 21 3.02 17.29 2.87
C GLY A 21 3.11 18.30 4.02
N ARG A 22 4.14 18.22 4.89
CA ARG A 22 4.37 19.15 6.00
C ARG A 22 4.75 20.54 5.50
N MET A 23 5.45 20.59 4.36
CA MET A 23 5.85 21.85 3.71
C MET A 23 4.75 22.49 2.89
N MET A 24 3.65 21.77 2.61
CA MET A 24 2.53 22.29 1.82
C MET A 24 1.69 23.29 2.63
N SER A 25 1.34 24.40 2.00
CA SER A 25 0.33 25.32 2.53
C SER A 25 -1.07 24.68 2.51
N LYS A 26 -2.00 25.25 3.29
CA LYS A 26 -3.41 24.80 3.27
C LYS A 26 -4.04 24.95 1.87
N ALA A 27 -3.67 25.98 1.13
CA ALA A 27 -4.16 26.23 -0.22
C ALA A 27 -3.68 25.14 -1.18
N GLU A 28 -2.40 24.78 -1.16
CA GLU A 28 -1.82 23.71 -1.97
C GLU A 28 -2.44 22.35 -1.66
N ILE A 29 -2.69 22.07 -0.35
CA ILE A 29 -3.40 20.85 0.05
C ILE A 29 -4.80 20.82 -0.55
N SER A 30 -5.59 21.88 -0.41
CA SER A 30 -6.96 21.96 -0.96
C SER A 30 -6.99 21.89 -2.48
N ASP A 31 -5.94 22.39 -3.15
CA ASP A 31 -5.84 22.27 -4.61
C ASP A 31 -5.56 20.85 -5.07
N ARG A 32 -4.74 20.10 -4.34
CA ARG A 32 -4.23 18.78 -4.75
C ARG A 32 -4.92 17.60 -4.10
N PHE A 33 -5.67 17.80 -3.00
CA PHE A 33 -6.30 16.78 -2.19
C PHE A 33 -7.74 17.17 -1.84
N ASP A 34 -8.69 16.23 -1.93
CA ASP A 34 -10.09 16.48 -1.60
C ASP A 34 -10.36 16.23 -0.11
N LEU A 35 -10.23 17.28 0.68
CA LEU A 35 -10.42 17.26 2.14
C LEU A 35 -11.87 16.91 2.54
N TYR A 36 -12.87 17.32 1.77
CA TYR A 36 -14.27 17.03 2.06
C TYR A 36 -14.57 15.54 1.91
N SER A 37 -14.19 14.95 0.79
CA SER A 37 -14.35 13.52 0.56
C SER A 37 -13.49 12.71 1.53
N CYS A 38 -12.30 13.20 1.91
CA CYS A 38 -11.43 12.60 2.90
C CYS A 38 -12.14 12.42 4.24
N MET A 39 -12.74 13.49 4.78
CA MET A 39 -13.46 13.44 6.05
C MET A 39 -14.63 12.44 6.00
N ARG A 40 -15.40 12.45 4.92
CA ARG A 40 -16.56 11.56 4.76
C ARG A 40 -16.18 10.10 4.56
N HIS A 41 -15.01 9.84 3.99
CA HIS A 41 -14.51 8.50 3.73
C HIS A 41 -13.79 7.90 4.95
N ASN A 42 -12.87 8.67 5.53
CA ASN A 42 -11.99 8.19 6.59
C ASN A 42 -12.56 8.44 8.00
N GLY A 43 -13.58 9.29 8.18
CA GLY A 43 -14.10 9.70 9.48
C GLY A 43 -13.15 10.60 10.26
N ARG A 44 -12.07 11.05 9.62
CA ARG A 44 -11.04 11.94 10.15
C ARG A 44 -10.36 12.71 9.02
N GLU A 45 -9.69 13.77 9.35
CA GLU A 45 -8.70 14.36 8.45
C GLU A 45 -7.45 13.48 8.40
N LEU A 46 -6.80 13.43 7.26
CA LEU A 46 -5.46 12.88 7.17
C LEU A 46 -4.46 13.93 7.63
N ASN A 47 -3.40 13.49 8.32
CA ASN A 47 -2.30 14.38 8.63
C ASN A 47 -1.49 14.72 7.37
N ARG A 48 -0.62 15.72 7.46
CA ARG A 48 0.15 16.21 6.32
C ARG A 48 1.11 15.16 5.74
N GLY A 49 1.68 14.28 6.59
CA GLY A 49 2.51 13.17 6.16
C GLY A 49 1.73 12.16 5.34
N GLU A 50 0.53 11.76 5.79
CA GLU A 50 -0.37 10.87 5.04
C GLU A 50 -0.79 11.45 3.69
N ILE A 51 -1.07 12.77 3.64
CA ILE A 51 -1.39 13.47 2.39
C ILE A 51 -0.17 13.48 1.46
N GLY A 52 1.01 13.79 1.97
CA GLY A 52 2.27 13.77 1.22
C GLY A 52 2.57 12.39 0.63
N CYS A 53 2.43 11.33 1.45
CA CYS A 53 2.57 9.95 1.03
C CYS A 53 1.60 9.61 -0.10
N ALA A 54 0.30 9.87 0.05
CA ALA A 54 -0.70 9.62 -0.99
C ALA A 54 -0.39 10.36 -2.30
N LEU A 55 0.08 11.60 -2.22
CA LEU A 55 0.46 12.39 -3.39
C LEU A 55 1.76 11.87 -4.05
N SER A 56 2.72 11.37 -3.26
CA SER A 56 3.98 10.79 -3.74
C SER A 56 3.73 9.50 -4.51
N HIS A 57 2.92 8.59 -3.95
CA HIS A 57 2.49 7.38 -4.68
C HIS A 57 1.79 7.74 -5.99
N ARG A 58 0.90 8.71 -6.00
CA ARG A 58 0.24 9.15 -7.24
C ARG A 58 1.21 9.76 -8.25
N LYS A 59 2.30 10.41 -7.80
CA LYS A 59 3.38 10.88 -8.70
C LYS A 59 4.06 9.70 -9.39
N ALA A 60 4.37 8.63 -8.63
CA ALA A 60 4.92 7.39 -9.19
C ALA A 60 3.94 6.71 -10.18
N LEU A 61 2.65 6.64 -9.85
CA LEU A 61 1.63 6.08 -10.74
C LEU A 61 1.48 6.87 -12.05
N ARG A 62 1.57 8.21 -12.02
CA ARG A 62 1.57 9.02 -13.25
C ARG A 62 2.76 8.69 -14.11
N LYS A 63 3.94 8.52 -13.52
CA LYS A 63 5.15 8.17 -14.25
C LYS A 63 5.03 6.81 -14.94
N LEU A 64 4.48 5.80 -14.27
CA LEU A 64 4.16 4.51 -14.89
C LEU A 64 3.15 4.69 -16.04
N LYS A 65 2.09 5.46 -15.82
CA LYS A 65 1.08 5.73 -16.84
C LYS A 65 1.69 6.34 -18.11
N ASP A 66 2.61 7.28 -17.93
CA ASP A 66 3.22 8.06 -19.02
C ASP A 66 4.44 7.35 -19.65
N SER A 67 4.90 6.22 -19.08
CA SER A 67 5.99 5.39 -19.61
C SER A 67 5.49 4.38 -20.65
N SER A 68 6.40 3.60 -21.24
CA SER A 68 6.08 2.44 -22.09
C SER A 68 5.96 1.13 -21.30
N LEU A 69 6.20 1.13 -19.99
CA LEU A 69 6.23 -0.06 -19.15
C LEU A 69 4.80 -0.59 -18.87
N ASP A 70 4.63 -1.89 -18.84
CA ASP A 70 3.35 -2.52 -18.48
C ASP A 70 3.09 -2.49 -16.99
N TYR A 71 4.14 -2.56 -16.18
CA TYR A 71 4.08 -2.50 -14.72
C TYR A 71 5.37 -1.93 -14.13
N ALA A 72 5.32 -1.54 -12.87
CA ALA A 72 6.47 -1.08 -12.09
C ALA A 72 6.45 -1.67 -10.67
N LEU A 73 7.63 -1.85 -10.08
CA LEU A 73 7.81 -2.07 -8.66
C LEU A 73 7.94 -0.70 -7.98
N ILE A 74 7.09 -0.43 -7.00
CA ILE A 74 7.16 0.75 -6.15
C ILE A 74 7.70 0.32 -4.79
N LEU A 75 8.75 0.99 -4.32
CA LEU A 75 9.39 0.80 -3.03
C LEU A 75 9.46 2.13 -2.29
N GLU A 76 9.09 2.14 -1.01
CA GLU A 76 9.39 3.26 -0.11
C GLU A 76 10.89 3.20 0.28
N ASP A 77 11.45 4.33 0.66
CA ASP A 77 12.90 4.47 0.92
C ASP A 77 13.34 3.92 2.28
N ASP A 78 12.38 3.67 3.18
CA ASP A 78 12.56 3.14 4.52
C ASP A 78 12.28 1.62 4.65
N VAL A 79 12.31 0.89 3.55
CA VAL A 79 12.10 -0.55 3.55
C VAL A 79 13.40 -1.36 3.66
N SER A 80 13.27 -2.58 4.19
CA SER A 80 14.32 -3.60 4.19
C SER A 80 13.91 -4.77 3.31
N ILE A 81 14.77 -5.19 2.40
CA ILE A 81 14.58 -6.41 1.60
C ILE A 81 15.01 -7.59 2.49
N ILE A 82 14.06 -8.41 2.92
CA ILE A 82 14.29 -9.55 3.83
C ILE A 82 14.43 -10.89 3.11
N ARG A 83 14.02 -10.94 1.82
CA ARG A 83 14.22 -12.08 0.93
C ARG A 83 14.76 -11.62 -0.41
N ASN A 84 15.61 -12.44 -1.01
CA ASN A 84 16.27 -12.10 -2.26
C ASN A 84 15.24 -11.85 -3.39
N LEU A 85 15.27 -10.66 -4.00
CA LEU A 85 14.35 -10.32 -5.10
C LEU A 85 14.57 -11.16 -6.36
N ASN A 86 15.71 -11.85 -6.51
CA ASN A 86 15.88 -12.84 -7.59
C ASN A 86 14.86 -13.99 -7.53
N GLU A 87 14.26 -14.24 -6.35
CA GLU A 87 13.19 -15.23 -6.20
C GLU A 87 11.90 -14.81 -6.95
N LEU A 88 11.74 -13.53 -7.30
CA LEU A 88 10.58 -13.02 -8.02
C LEU A 88 10.32 -13.74 -9.34
N GLY A 89 11.38 -14.21 -10.02
CA GLY A 89 11.25 -14.99 -11.25
C GLY A 89 10.38 -16.27 -11.09
N GLY A 90 10.40 -16.88 -9.91
CA GLY A 90 9.59 -18.06 -9.59
C GLY A 90 8.09 -17.82 -9.40
N TYR A 91 7.64 -16.56 -9.28
CA TYR A 91 6.25 -16.21 -9.02
C TYR A 91 5.44 -15.88 -10.28
N GLY A 92 6.09 -15.85 -11.46
CA GLY A 92 5.39 -15.55 -12.72
C GLY A 92 4.82 -14.13 -12.76
N ILE A 93 5.63 -13.15 -12.38
CA ILE A 93 5.23 -11.74 -12.27
C ILE A 93 4.61 -11.23 -13.57
N ASP A 94 5.22 -11.53 -14.72
CA ASP A 94 4.70 -11.12 -16.03
C ASP A 94 3.29 -11.65 -16.27
N ASN A 95 3.03 -12.91 -15.98
CA ASN A 95 1.70 -13.52 -16.14
C ASN A 95 0.64 -12.89 -15.23
N ILE A 96 1.06 -12.30 -14.11
CA ILE A 96 0.17 -11.64 -13.16
C ILE A 96 -0.13 -10.21 -13.59
N LEU A 97 0.86 -9.48 -14.12
CA LEU A 97 0.83 -8.03 -14.29
C LEU A 97 0.71 -7.56 -15.74
N SER A 98 1.22 -8.31 -16.73
CA SER A 98 1.09 -7.96 -18.15
C SER A 98 -0.31 -8.29 -18.67
N THR A 99 -1.31 -7.69 -18.07
CA THR A 99 -2.73 -7.86 -18.38
C THR A 99 -3.48 -6.54 -18.32
N ASP A 100 -4.59 -6.44 -19.03
CA ASP A 100 -5.50 -5.26 -18.96
C ASP A 100 -6.31 -5.22 -17.65
N ARG A 101 -6.20 -6.22 -16.81
CA ARG A 101 -6.89 -6.27 -15.52
C ARG A 101 -6.16 -5.43 -14.50
N PRO A 102 -6.79 -4.41 -13.90
CA PRO A 102 -6.16 -3.59 -12.85
C PRO A 102 -5.66 -4.47 -11.71
N THR A 103 -4.34 -4.61 -11.55
CA THR A 103 -3.74 -5.55 -10.61
C THR A 103 -2.58 -4.91 -9.84
N VAL A 104 -2.55 -5.13 -8.54
CA VAL A 104 -1.36 -4.93 -7.68
C VAL A 104 -0.91 -6.26 -7.11
N LEU A 105 0.40 -6.41 -6.90
CA LEU A 105 1.01 -7.55 -6.24
C LEU A 105 1.90 -7.05 -5.10
N LEU A 106 1.42 -7.22 -3.88
CA LEU A 106 2.09 -6.77 -2.67
C LEU A 106 3.27 -7.68 -2.34
N LEU A 107 4.41 -7.08 -2.02
CA LEU A 107 5.60 -7.76 -1.50
C LEU A 107 5.75 -7.58 0.00
N SER A 108 4.98 -6.67 0.59
CA SER A 108 4.99 -6.29 1.99
C SER A 108 3.59 -5.87 2.46
N GLY A 109 3.39 -5.86 3.76
CA GLY A 109 2.15 -5.38 4.38
C GLY A 109 1.44 -6.44 5.21
N ASP A 110 0.27 -6.07 5.70
CA ASP A 110 -0.66 -6.96 6.36
C ASP A 110 -1.76 -7.36 5.39
N TYR A 111 -2.02 -8.65 5.19
CA TYR A 111 -3.07 -9.08 4.26
C TYR A 111 -3.81 -10.33 4.71
N TRP A 112 -5.10 -10.34 4.39
CA TRP A 112 -6.06 -11.41 4.67
C TRP A 112 -6.47 -12.10 3.36
N TYR A 113 -6.55 -13.41 3.36
CA TYR A 113 -6.84 -14.22 2.17
C TYR A 113 -7.68 -15.45 2.51
N PHE A 114 -8.42 -15.98 1.54
CA PHE A 114 -9.25 -17.17 1.76
C PHE A 114 -8.50 -18.48 1.46
N LYS A 115 -7.56 -18.48 0.54
CA LYS A 115 -6.84 -19.68 0.12
C LYS A 115 -5.34 -19.49 0.25
N LYS A 116 -4.67 -20.41 0.94
CA LYS A 116 -3.21 -20.44 1.07
C LYS A 116 -2.55 -20.84 -0.25
N ALA A 117 -1.60 -20.03 -0.71
CA ALA A 117 -0.76 -20.23 -1.88
C ALA A 117 0.52 -19.39 -1.76
N ALA A 118 1.50 -19.60 -2.63
CA ALA A 118 2.68 -18.74 -2.71
C ALA A 118 2.31 -17.31 -3.18
N VAL A 119 1.32 -17.19 -4.08
CA VAL A 119 0.68 -15.93 -4.43
C VAL A 119 -0.79 -16.06 -4.04
N VAL A 120 -1.25 -15.19 -3.15
CA VAL A 120 -2.64 -15.17 -2.68
C VAL A 120 -3.43 -14.04 -3.32
N THR A 121 -4.74 -14.25 -3.48
CA THR A 121 -5.68 -13.15 -3.74
C THR A 121 -6.16 -12.61 -2.41
N CYS A 122 -5.94 -11.32 -2.17
CA CYS A 122 -6.25 -10.70 -0.91
C CYS A 122 -7.76 -10.41 -0.78
N TYR A 123 -8.32 -10.75 0.37
CA TYR A 123 -9.61 -10.23 0.80
C TYR A 123 -9.49 -8.73 1.12
N ASP A 124 -8.46 -8.40 1.90
CA ASP A 124 -8.10 -7.03 2.28
C ASP A 124 -6.59 -6.96 2.53
N ALA A 125 -6.01 -5.77 2.48
CA ALA A 125 -4.60 -5.52 2.76
C ALA A 125 -4.40 -4.13 3.37
N ILE A 126 -3.26 -3.94 4.04
CA ILE A 126 -2.79 -2.67 4.61
C ILE A 126 -1.29 -2.55 4.35
N GLY A 127 -0.83 -1.36 4.04
CA GLY A 127 0.57 -1.03 3.75
C GLY A 127 0.85 -0.97 2.25
N ALA A 128 1.60 0.07 1.87
CA ALA A 128 2.03 0.33 0.49
C ALA A 128 3.56 0.41 0.38
N TYR A 129 4.29 -0.27 1.28
CA TYR A 129 5.74 -0.16 1.42
C TYR A 129 6.51 -0.70 0.21
N ALA A 130 6.01 -1.82 -0.38
CA ALA A 130 6.60 -2.48 -1.53
C ALA A 130 5.53 -3.23 -2.31
N TYR A 131 5.31 -2.86 -3.57
CA TYR A 131 4.32 -3.52 -4.42
C TYR A 131 4.58 -3.31 -5.89
N PHE A 132 4.29 -4.32 -6.69
CA PHE A 132 4.11 -4.14 -8.12
C PHE A 132 2.72 -3.62 -8.43
N ILE A 133 2.63 -2.79 -9.44
CA ILE A 133 1.38 -2.27 -9.98
C ILE A 133 1.43 -2.23 -11.50
N ASN A 134 0.39 -2.71 -12.16
CA ASN A 134 0.31 -2.60 -13.61
C ASN A 134 -0.31 -1.26 -14.05
N ARG A 135 -0.10 -0.92 -15.31
CA ARG A 135 -0.61 0.32 -15.93
C ARG A 135 -2.13 0.46 -15.80
N ALA A 136 -2.88 -0.64 -15.94
CA ALA A 136 -4.33 -0.64 -15.79
C ALA A 136 -4.75 -0.24 -14.37
N ALA A 137 -4.04 -0.72 -13.33
CA ALA A 137 -4.28 -0.35 -11.95
C ALA A 137 -3.88 1.10 -11.66
N ALA A 138 -2.75 1.56 -12.22
CA ALA A 138 -2.34 2.96 -12.12
C ALA A 138 -3.42 3.89 -12.71
N ASN A 139 -3.93 3.58 -13.90
CA ASN A 139 -5.01 4.32 -14.53
C ASN A 139 -6.30 4.32 -13.68
N LEU A 140 -6.67 3.16 -13.09
CA LEU A 140 -7.82 3.05 -12.21
C LEU A 140 -7.69 3.97 -10.99
N ILE A 141 -6.55 3.94 -10.28
CA ILE A 141 -6.32 4.77 -9.11
C ILE A 141 -6.27 6.27 -9.49
N LEU A 142 -5.64 6.59 -10.61
CA LEU A 142 -5.54 7.97 -11.08
C LEU A 142 -6.87 8.54 -11.59
N SER A 143 -7.84 7.71 -11.97
CA SER A 143 -9.18 8.14 -12.41
C SER A 143 -9.99 8.84 -11.33
N ILE A 144 -9.61 8.69 -10.05
CA ILE A 144 -10.24 9.38 -8.91
C ILE A 144 -10.10 10.92 -9.01
N GLY A 145 -9.22 11.44 -9.86
CA GLY A 145 -8.95 12.88 -9.89
C GLY A 145 -8.15 13.34 -8.67
N LYS A 146 -8.70 14.20 -7.79
CA LYS A 146 -8.07 14.56 -6.53
C LYS A 146 -8.15 13.37 -5.55
N PRO A 147 -7.03 12.92 -4.96
CA PRO A 147 -7.07 11.89 -3.93
C PRO A 147 -7.78 12.41 -2.66
N PHE A 148 -8.36 11.49 -1.91
CA PHE A 148 -9.08 11.79 -0.67
C PHE A 148 -8.85 10.73 0.42
N THR A 149 -7.94 9.77 0.17
CA THR A 149 -7.63 8.71 1.11
C THR A 149 -6.12 8.40 1.10
N VAL A 150 -5.67 7.55 2.01
CA VAL A 150 -4.28 7.08 2.11
C VAL A 150 -3.87 6.28 0.87
N ALA A 151 -2.56 6.17 0.65
CA ALA A 151 -2.00 5.45 -0.50
C ALA A 151 -2.39 3.96 -0.53
N ASP A 152 -2.59 3.37 0.65
CA ASP A 152 -2.87 1.95 0.88
C ASP A 152 -4.32 1.64 1.24
N ASP A 153 -5.28 2.47 0.83
CA ASP A 153 -6.71 2.11 0.97
C ASP A 153 -7.10 1.04 -0.06
N TRP A 154 -6.42 -0.09 0.03
CA TRP A 154 -6.60 -1.21 -0.90
C TRP A 154 -8.04 -1.72 -0.94
N PHE A 155 -8.75 -1.65 0.19
CA PHE A 155 -10.15 -2.06 0.24
C PHE A 155 -11.05 -1.15 -0.61
N MET A 156 -10.80 0.15 -0.60
CA MET A 156 -11.53 1.09 -1.47
C MET A 156 -11.20 0.84 -2.94
N PHE A 157 -9.92 0.74 -3.28
CA PHE A 157 -9.50 0.50 -4.67
C PHE A 157 -10.02 -0.85 -5.20
N LYS A 158 -10.07 -1.87 -4.35
CA LYS A 158 -10.69 -3.17 -4.70
C LYS A 158 -12.16 -3.01 -5.09
N ARG A 159 -12.92 -2.17 -4.40
CA ARG A 159 -14.33 -1.88 -4.73
C ARG A 159 -14.48 -1.12 -6.04
N MET A 160 -13.44 -0.46 -6.51
CA MET A 160 -13.39 0.16 -7.84
C MET A 160 -13.00 -0.83 -8.94
N GLY A 161 -12.60 -2.05 -8.60
CA GLY A 161 -12.21 -3.08 -9.56
C GLY A 161 -10.73 -3.47 -9.51
N LEU A 162 -9.94 -2.96 -8.55
CA LEU A 162 -8.56 -3.36 -8.38
C LEU A 162 -8.47 -4.82 -7.88
N HIS A 163 -7.63 -5.61 -8.52
CA HIS A 163 -7.27 -6.94 -8.07
C HIS A 163 -6.02 -6.88 -7.20
N ILE A 164 -6.15 -7.33 -5.96
CA ILE A 164 -5.06 -7.30 -4.98
C ILE A 164 -4.56 -8.70 -4.77
N LYS A 165 -3.30 -8.91 -5.11
CA LYS A 165 -2.54 -10.13 -4.85
C LYS A 165 -1.39 -9.83 -3.89
N ALA A 166 -0.86 -10.87 -3.25
CA ALA A 166 0.33 -10.74 -2.41
C ALA A 166 1.19 -12.00 -2.47
N ILE A 167 2.50 -11.83 -2.37
CA ILE A 167 3.47 -12.92 -2.25
C ILE A 167 3.54 -13.38 -0.79
N ARG A 168 3.62 -14.70 -0.59
CA ARG A 168 3.78 -15.33 0.71
C ARG A 168 4.97 -16.30 0.73
N PRO A 169 5.75 -16.27 1.81
CA PRO A 169 5.82 -15.18 2.80
C PRO A 169 6.25 -13.88 2.14
N TYR A 170 6.00 -12.74 2.77
CA TYR A 170 6.38 -11.45 2.21
C TYR A 170 7.91 -11.29 2.04
N MET A 171 8.34 -10.39 1.17
CA MET A 171 9.74 -10.26 0.74
C MET A 171 10.40 -8.99 1.26
N VAL A 172 9.61 -7.99 1.59
CA VAL A 172 10.06 -6.66 1.99
C VAL A 172 9.37 -6.28 3.29
N ASP A 173 10.10 -5.69 4.22
CA ASP A 173 9.57 -5.17 5.47
C ASP A 173 9.79 -3.66 5.56
N ALA A 174 8.89 -2.95 6.22
CA ALA A 174 9.15 -1.57 6.61
C ALA A 174 10.25 -1.57 7.69
N ASN A 175 11.25 -0.71 7.51
CA ASN A 175 12.39 -0.60 8.42
C ASN A 175 11.92 0.02 9.74
N LEU A 176 11.36 -0.81 10.64
CA LEU A 176 10.92 -0.39 11.96
C LEU A 176 12.11 -0.40 12.93
N ASN A 177 13.10 0.46 12.71
CA ASN A 177 13.97 0.83 13.80
C ASN A 177 13.09 1.48 14.87
N MET A 178 13.00 0.84 16.06
CA MET A 178 12.11 1.28 17.16
C MET A 178 12.37 2.74 17.57
N GLU A 179 13.56 3.28 17.29
CA GLU A 179 13.91 4.70 17.50
C GLU A 179 13.34 5.64 16.42
N GLN A 180 13.01 5.13 15.23
CA GLN A 180 12.35 5.87 14.15
C GLN A 180 10.83 5.65 14.10
N LEU A 181 10.24 5.08 15.15
CA LEU A 181 8.78 5.01 15.36
C LEU A 181 8.10 6.40 15.46
N SER A 182 8.89 7.46 15.43
CA SER A 182 8.47 8.80 15.09
C SER A 182 8.34 8.99 13.57
N SER A 183 7.85 7.99 12.85
CA SER A 183 7.52 8.26 11.45
C SER A 183 6.54 9.42 11.44
N ASP A 184 6.81 10.40 10.60
CA ASP A 184 6.04 11.65 10.46
C ASP A 184 4.53 11.43 10.28
N VAL A 185 4.15 10.22 9.87
CA VAL A 185 2.77 9.76 9.73
C VAL A 185 2.09 9.45 11.08
N LYS A 186 2.85 9.12 12.15
CA LYS A 186 2.29 8.66 13.43
C LYS A 186 2.08 9.76 14.47
N GLN A 187 2.70 10.92 14.33
CA GLN A 187 2.72 11.95 15.40
C GLN A 187 1.41 12.72 15.60
N GLU A 188 0.48 12.68 14.64
CA GLU A 188 -0.80 13.39 14.77
C GLU A 188 -1.97 12.42 14.61
N HIS A 189 -2.31 11.67 15.65
CA HIS A 189 -3.56 10.92 15.69
C HIS A 189 -4.76 11.86 15.90
N TRP A 190 -5.30 12.36 14.82
CA TRP A 190 -6.60 13.04 14.83
C TRP A 190 -7.70 12.00 15.08
N GLY A 191 -8.49 12.23 16.12
CA GLY A 191 -9.49 11.29 16.58
C GLY A 191 -10.42 10.82 15.47
N PHE A 192 -10.43 9.51 15.25
CA PHE A 192 -11.41 8.85 14.38
C PHE A 192 -12.82 9.06 14.96
N ASP A 193 -13.71 9.66 14.19
CA ASP A 193 -15.12 9.81 14.56
C ASP A 193 -16.04 9.24 13.47
N ARG A 194 -16.64 8.09 13.74
CA ARG A 194 -17.59 7.45 12.81
C ARG A 194 -18.77 8.33 12.41
N ARG A 195 -19.18 9.28 13.26
CA ARG A 195 -20.29 10.20 12.95
C ARG A 195 -19.96 11.12 11.78
N ARG A 196 -18.66 11.36 11.52
CA ARG A 196 -18.18 12.16 10.38
C ARG A 196 -18.15 11.38 9.07
N MET A 197 -18.18 10.04 9.14
CA MET A 197 -18.26 9.19 7.95
C MET A 197 -19.64 9.26 7.31
N SER A 198 -19.69 9.00 6.00
CA SER A 198 -20.99 8.74 5.37
C SER A 198 -21.64 7.50 5.99
N LYS A 199 -22.98 7.51 6.16
CA LYS A 199 -23.73 6.38 6.75
C LYS A 199 -23.43 5.06 6.05
N THR A 200 -23.39 5.08 4.71
CA THR A 200 -23.05 3.91 3.89
C THR A 200 -21.65 3.38 4.21
N ARG A 201 -20.65 4.25 4.35
CA ARG A 201 -19.27 3.83 4.67
C ARG A 201 -19.17 3.27 6.08
N ALA A 202 -19.85 3.88 7.05
CA ALA A 202 -19.88 3.39 8.42
C ALA A 202 -20.45 1.97 8.51
N VAL A 203 -21.57 1.68 7.86
CA VAL A 203 -22.16 0.33 7.80
C VAL A 203 -21.24 -0.66 7.08
N LEU A 204 -20.71 -0.28 5.91
CA LEU A 204 -19.83 -1.13 5.11
C LEU A 204 -18.49 -1.46 5.80
N SER A 205 -18.10 -0.73 6.85
CA SER A 205 -16.86 -1.01 7.59
C SER A 205 -16.98 -2.16 8.61
N TYR A 206 -18.18 -2.58 9.00
CA TYR A 206 -18.38 -3.65 10.00
C TYR A 206 -18.13 -5.04 9.45
N PHE A 207 -18.71 -5.37 8.30
CA PHE A 207 -18.57 -6.70 7.69
C PHE A 207 -17.10 -7.09 7.41
N PRO A 208 -16.29 -6.23 6.79
CA PRO A 208 -14.87 -6.52 6.58
C PRO A 208 -14.13 -6.82 7.89
N ALA A 209 -14.43 -6.09 8.97
CA ALA A 209 -13.77 -6.30 10.26
C ALA A 209 -14.06 -7.69 10.84
N ILE A 210 -15.29 -8.18 10.73
CA ILE A 210 -15.67 -9.52 11.17
C ILE A 210 -14.94 -10.58 10.34
N ILE A 211 -14.98 -10.47 9.02
CA ILE A 211 -14.31 -11.41 8.11
C ILE A 211 -12.80 -11.44 8.38
N LYS A 212 -12.16 -10.28 8.55
CA LYS A 212 -10.72 -10.21 8.88
C LYS A 212 -10.39 -10.92 10.19
N ARG A 213 -11.23 -10.80 11.22
CA ARG A 213 -11.06 -11.52 12.49
C ARG A 213 -11.16 -13.03 12.30
N LEU A 214 -12.14 -13.50 11.52
CA LEU A 214 -12.31 -14.92 11.21
C LEU A 214 -11.11 -15.46 10.43
N LEU A 215 -10.68 -14.76 9.37
CA LEU A 215 -9.52 -15.15 8.58
C LEU A 215 -8.24 -15.21 9.41
N LYS A 216 -8.04 -14.25 10.31
CA LYS A 216 -6.91 -14.27 11.24
C LYS A 216 -6.98 -15.47 12.20
N PHE A 217 -8.15 -15.78 12.73
CA PHE A 217 -8.36 -16.92 13.63
C PHE A 217 -8.04 -18.26 12.97
N ILE A 218 -8.41 -18.46 11.70
CA ILE A 218 -8.11 -19.70 10.95
C ILE A 218 -6.72 -19.69 10.29
N GLY A 219 -5.86 -18.73 10.60
CA GLY A 219 -4.50 -18.64 10.07
C GLY A 219 -4.41 -18.26 8.58
N HIS A 220 -5.39 -17.54 8.07
CA HIS A 220 -5.42 -16.98 6.72
C HIS A 220 -5.11 -15.47 6.73
N TYR A 221 -4.04 -15.15 7.41
CA TYR A 221 -3.53 -13.81 7.59
C TYR A 221 -2.00 -13.83 7.54
N GLU A 222 -1.42 -12.85 6.91
CA GLU A 222 0.02 -12.59 6.91
C GLU A 222 0.25 -11.20 7.49
N SER A 223 1.27 -11.06 8.35
CA SER A 223 1.64 -9.79 8.93
C SER A 223 3.13 -9.64 8.97
N LYS A 224 3.61 -8.46 8.59
CA LYS A 224 5.00 -8.08 8.74
C LYS A 224 5.53 -8.23 10.18
N TYR A 225 4.65 -8.13 11.17
CA TYR A 225 5.05 -8.27 12.59
C TYR A 225 5.29 -9.72 13.03
N HIS A 226 4.79 -10.72 12.31
CA HIS A 226 4.98 -12.13 12.70
C HIS A 226 6.43 -12.60 12.59
N VAL A 227 7.21 -12.06 11.66
CA VAL A 227 8.64 -12.42 11.50
C VAL A 227 9.47 -11.90 12.67
N LEU A 228 9.16 -10.72 13.19
CA LEU A 228 9.86 -10.16 14.35
C LEU A 228 9.56 -10.96 15.62
N TYR A 229 8.32 -11.37 15.84
CA TYR A 229 7.93 -12.16 17.01
C TYR A 229 8.32 -13.64 16.91
N GLY A 230 8.31 -14.24 15.73
CA GLY A 230 8.73 -15.62 15.51
C GLY A 230 10.21 -15.88 15.82
N LYS A 231 11.08 -14.87 15.65
CA LYS A 231 12.50 -14.96 16.06
C LYS A 231 12.73 -14.77 17.54
N VAL A 232 11.80 -14.18 18.28
CA VAL A 232 11.90 -13.92 19.72
C VAL A 232 11.29 -15.05 20.55
N ILE A 233 10.38 -15.84 20.02
CA ILE A 233 9.69 -16.94 20.72
C ILE A 233 10.33 -18.30 20.43
N GLY A 234 11.29 -18.37 19.51
CA GLY A 234 12.03 -19.59 19.15
C GLY A 234 13.25 -19.81 20.05
N LYS A 235 13.04 -19.93 21.36
CA LYS A 235 13.95 -20.57 22.31
C LYS A 235 13.16 -21.45 23.25
#